data_52f33e6674680c3c3c7bd21edeb22382
#
_entry.id   52f33e6674680c3c3c7bd21edeb22382
#
_cell.length_a   1.000
_cell.length_b   1.000
_cell.length_c   1.000
_cell.angle_alpha   90.00
_cell.angle_beta   90.00
_cell.angle_gamma   90.00
#
_symmetry.space_group_name_H-M   'P 1'
#
loop_
_entity.id
_entity.type
_entity.pdbx_description
1 polymer ?
#
loop_
_entity_poly.entity_id
_entity_poly.type
_entity_poly.pdbx_seq_one_letter_code
_entity_poly.pdbx_strand_id
1 'polypeptide(L)'
;MTKVSTITPCYNMGKYMQGFLENLSKQTHQDIEVVMDHNNPSDEEVTMIEEYNEIYDNIFHIQVEGVDPIGISMNRCIENASGEYLCIWNIDDLRTPDS
;
A
#
# COMPACT_ATOMS: atom_id res chain seq x y z
N MET A 1 11.05 8.55 16.59
CA MET A 1 11.24 8.18 15.17
C MET A 1 10.00 8.56 14.37
N THR A 2 10.18 9.13 13.20
CA THR A 2 9.06 9.61 12.40
C THR A 2 8.43 8.48 11.60
N LYS A 3 7.14 8.28 11.74
CA LYS A 3 6.40 7.29 10.99
C LYS A 3 5.74 7.92 9.77
N VAL A 4 5.92 7.30 8.62
CA VAL A 4 5.31 7.74 7.36
C VAL A 4 4.22 6.75 6.96
N SER A 5 3.01 7.24 6.72
CA SER A 5 1.94 6.42 6.15
C SER A 5 1.80 6.74 4.67
N THR A 6 1.86 5.71 3.83
CA THR A 6 1.58 5.92 2.40
C THR A 6 0.09 5.75 2.15
N ILE A 7 -0.43 6.58 1.29
CA ILE A 7 -1.83 6.50 0.84
C ILE A 7 -1.82 5.78 -0.49
N THR A 8 -2.26 4.53 -0.49
CA THR A 8 -2.04 3.62 -1.63
C THR A 8 -3.37 3.00 -2.09
N PRO A 9 -4.12 3.71 -2.93
CA PRO A 9 -5.31 3.10 -3.54
C PRO A 9 -4.87 2.06 -4.57
N CYS A 10 -5.58 0.94 -4.64
CA CYS A 10 -5.24 -0.16 -5.53
C CYS A 10 -6.50 -0.72 -6.19
N TYR A 11 -6.46 -0.82 -7.52
CA TYR A 11 -7.49 -1.48 -8.29
C TYR A 11 -6.87 -2.08 -9.56
N ASN A 12 -7.05 -3.38 -9.75
CA ASN A 12 -6.60 -4.08 -10.95
C ASN A 12 -5.11 -3.86 -11.25
N MET A 13 -4.28 -3.90 -10.22
CA MET A 13 -2.83 -3.64 -10.31
C MET A 13 -1.99 -4.90 -10.12
N GLY A 14 -2.55 -6.09 -10.39
CA GLY A 14 -1.86 -7.35 -10.15
C GLY A 14 -0.51 -7.44 -10.85
N LYS A 15 -0.42 -6.95 -12.09
CA LYS A 15 0.84 -7.01 -12.83
C LYS A 15 1.94 -6.11 -12.27
N TYR A 16 1.57 -5.13 -11.44
CA TYR A 16 2.54 -4.22 -10.81
C TYR A 16 2.80 -4.59 -9.35
N MET A 17 2.00 -5.48 -8.77
CA MET A 17 2.03 -5.76 -7.34
C MET A 17 3.39 -6.30 -6.88
N GLN A 18 3.96 -7.24 -7.61
CA GLN A 18 5.24 -7.81 -7.23
C GLN A 18 6.35 -6.76 -7.20
N GLY A 19 6.40 -5.91 -8.25
CA GLY A 19 7.38 -4.82 -8.30
C GLY A 19 7.21 -3.83 -7.15
N PHE A 20 5.96 -3.49 -6.82
CA PHE A 20 5.67 -2.62 -5.69
C PHE A 20 6.17 -3.21 -4.38
N LEU A 21 5.86 -4.48 -4.12
CA LEU A 21 6.26 -5.14 -2.88
C LEU A 21 7.78 -5.28 -2.78
N GLU A 22 8.45 -5.60 -3.89
CA GLU A 22 9.91 -5.66 -3.93
C GLU A 22 10.52 -4.29 -3.65
N ASN A 23 9.97 -3.25 -4.25
CA ASN A 23 10.47 -1.89 -4.05
C ASN A 23 10.26 -1.44 -2.60
N LEU A 24 9.10 -1.77 -2.03
CA LEU A 24 8.80 -1.45 -0.63
C LEU A 24 9.79 -2.12 0.32
N SER A 25 10.13 -3.38 0.06
CA SER A 25 11.06 -4.11 0.92
C SER A 25 12.47 -3.54 0.91
N LYS A 26 12.81 -2.78 -0.13
CA LYS A 26 14.14 -2.18 -0.29
C LYS A 26 14.24 -0.74 0.22
N GLN A 27 13.15 -0.16 0.70
CA GLN A 27 13.20 1.21 1.21
C GLN A 27 14.07 1.30 2.45
N THR A 28 14.89 2.34 2.52
CA THR A 28 15.79 2.54 3.67
C THR A 28 15.09 3.13 4.87
N HIS A 29 13.97 3.82 4.66
CA HIS A 29 13.16 4.33 5.76
C HIS A 29 12.40 3.18 6.40
N GLN A 30 12.75 2.85 7.64
CA GLN A 30 12.23 1.64 8.30
C GLN A 30 10.84 1.81 8.90
N ASP A 31 10.40 3.04 9.12
CA ASP A 31 9.14 3.30 9.81
C ASP A 31 8.06 3.73 8.82
N ILE A 32 7.79 2.84 7.87
CA ILE A 32 6.78 3.05 6.83
C ILE A 32 5.58 2.13 7.10
N GLU A 33 4.39 2.71 7.05
CA GLU A 33 3.13 1.98 7.05
C GLU A 33 2.47 2.22 5.69
N VAL A 34 2.14 1.16 4.97
CA VAL A 34 1.38 1.29 3.73
C VAL A 34 -0.10 1.09 4.05
N VAL A 35 -0.90 2.13 3.84
CA VAL A 35 -2.36 2.01 3.99
C VAL A 35 -2.92 1.79 2.60
N MET A 36 -3.27 0.54 2.30
CA MET A 36 -3.71 0.13 0.97
C MET A 36 -5.22 -0.06 0.93
N ASP A 37 -5.91 0.76 0.14
CA ASP A 37 -7.34 0.60 -0.11
C ASP A 37 -7.51 -0.19 -1.39
N HIS A 38 -7.71 -1.50 -1.24
CA HIS A 38 -7.69 -2.46 -2.33
C HIS A 38 -9.11 -2.73 -2.82
N ASN A 39 -9.48 -2.10 -3.92
CA ASN A 39 -10.82 -2.23 -4.50
C ASN A 39 -10.90 -3.50 -5.35
N ASN A 40 -11.92 -4.30 -5.09
CA ASN A 40 -12.22 -5.51 -5.82
C ASN A 40 -10.98 -6.39 -6.05
N PRO A 41 -10.28 -6.79 -4.98
CA PRO A 41 -9.02 -7.52 -5.11
C PRO A 41 -9.21 -8.92 -5.68
N SER A 42 -8.24 -9.37 -6.49
CA SER A 42 -8.19 -10.76 -6.93
C SER A 42 -7.54 -11.62 -5.85
N ASP A 43 -7.83 -12.92 -5.87
CA ASP A 43 -7.22 -13.85 -4.91
C ASP A 43 -5.70 -13.85 -5.02
N GLU A 44 -5.17 -13.73 -6.24
CA GLU A 44 -3.74 -13.67 -6.47
C GLU A 44 -3.11 -12.45 -5.81
N GLU A 45 -3.74 -11.29 -5.98
CA GLU A 45 -3.26 -10.05 -5.36
C GLU A 45 -3.27 -10.14 -3.84
N VAL A 46 -4.36 -10.66 -3.28
CA VAL A 46 -4.48 -10.83 -1.83
C VAL A 46 -3.40 -11.76 -1.30
N THR A 47 -3.16 -12.87 -1.98
CA THR A 47 -2.14 -13.84 -1.57
C THR A 47 -0.76 -13.20 -1.55
N MET A 48 -0.41 -12.42 -2.57
CA MET A 48 0.89 -11.74 -2.63
C MET A 48 1.07 -10.79 -1.45
N ILE A 49 0.05 -10.03 -1.11
CA ILE A 49 0.11 -9.07 0.01
C ILE A 49 0.22 -9.81 1.34
N GLU A 50 -0.55 -10.87 1.52
CA GLU A 50 -0.49 -11.65 2.75
C GLU A 50 0.86 -12.30 2.97
N GLU A 51 1.47 -12.84 1.92
CA GLU A 51 2.81 -13.43 2.00
C GLU A 51 3.86 -12.37 2.37
N TYR A 52 3.76 -11.18 1.76
CA TYR A 52 4.64 -10.07 2.11
C TYR A 52 4.49 -9.67 3.57
N ASN A 53 3.26 -9.56 4.04
CA ASN A 53 2.99 -9.12 5.41
C ASN A 53 3.44 -10.13 6.47
N GLU A 54 3.52 -11.40 6.13
CA GLU A 54 4.08 -12.39 7.05
C GLU A 54 5.54 -12.09 7.40
N ILE A 55 6.25 -11.45 6.48
CA ILE A 55 7.68 -11.13 6.66
C ILE A 55 7.87 -9.74 7.24
N TYR A 56 7.19 -8.74 6.69
CA TYR A 56 7.44 -7.33 6.99
C TYR A 56 6.38 -6.67 7.86
N ASP A 57 5.14 -7.11 7.78
CA ASP A 57 4.00 -6.66 8.61
C ASP A 57 3.84 -5.14 8.63
N ASN A 58 3.95 -4.49 7.47
CA ASN A 58 3.84 -3.05 7.37
C ASN A 58 2.77 -2.56 6.38
N ILE A 59 1.88 -3.46 5.93
CA ILE A 59 0.75 -3.08 5.08
C ILE A 59 -0.55 -3.21 5.86
N PHE A 60 -1.27 -2.10 6.00
CA PHE A 60 -2.64 -2.10 6.50
C PHE A 60 -3.53 -2.31 5.27
N HIS A 61 -3.97 -3.53 5.07
CA HIS A 61 -4.67 -3.96 3.86
C HIS A 61 -6.18 -3.86 4.04
N ILE A 62 -6.79 -2.84 3.43
CA ILE A 62 -8.24 -2.66 3.45
C ILE A 62 -8.80 -3.26 2.17
N GLN A 63 -9.58 -4.32 2.30
CA GLN A 63 -10.20 -4.99 1.14
C GLN A 63 -11.62 -4.47 0.97
N VAL A 64 -11.92 -3.98 -0.23
CA VAL A 64 -13.20 -3.35 -0.55
C VAL A 64 -13.89 -4.12 -1.67
N GLU A 65 -15.15 -4.51 -1.47
CA GLU A 65 -15.96 -5.11 -2.52
C GLU A 65 -16.37 -4.03 -3.51
N GLY A 66 -16.13 -4.26 -4.80
CA GLY A 66 -16.45 -3.29 -5.84
C GLY A 66 -15.38 -2.24 -6.01
N VAL A 67 -15.70 -1.18 -6.74
CA VAL A 67 -14.74 -0.13 -7.09
C VAL A 67 -15.30 1.22 -6.68
N ASP A 68 -14.62 1.90 -5.76
CA ASP A 68 -14.98 3.24 -5.33
C ASP A 68 -14.22 4.29 -6.16
N PRO A 69 -14.76 5.51 -6.30
CA PRO A 69 -13.98 6.61 -6.88
C PRO A 69 -12.69 6.83 -6.08
N ILE A 70 -11.64 7.28 -6.77
CA ILE A 70 -10.33 7.41 -6.16
C ILE A 70 -10.32 8.34 -4.94
N GLY A 71 -11.13 9.40 -4.96
CA GLY A 71 -11.22 10.31 -3.82
C GLY A 71 -11.74 9.63 -2.56
N ILE A 72 -12.69 8.71 -2.70
CA ILE A 72 -13.22 7.95 -1.57
C ILE A 72 -12.17 6.98 -1.05
N SER A 73 -11.45 6.30 -1.96
CA SER A 73 -10.38 5.38 -1.58
C SER A 73 -9.25 6.11 -0.84
N MET A 74 -8.85 7.28 -1.32
CA MET A 74 -7.81 8.06 -0.66
C MET A 74 -8.25 8.54 0.72
N ASN A 75 -9.49 9.01 0.85
CA ASN A 75 -10.01 9.42 2.15
C ASN A 75 -10.04 8.26 3.15
N ARG A 76 -10.42 7.07 2.69
CA ARG A 76 -10.41 5.88 3.55
C ARG A 76 -9.01 5.56 4.05
N CYS A 77 -8.00 5.68 3.18
CA CYS A 77 -6.62 5.51 3.57
C CYS A 77 -6.21 6.54 4.62
N ILE A 78 -6.55 7.80 4.40
CA ILE A 78 -6.20 8.89 5.33
C ILE A 78 -6.83 8.65 6.70
N GLU A 79 -8.09 8.24 6.74
CA GLU A 79 -8.80 7.97 8.00
C GLU A 79 -8.15 6.84 8.80
N ASN A 80 -7.48 5.91 8.12
CA ASN A 80 -6.86 4.76 8.77
C ASN A 80 -5.35 4.90 8.96
N ALA A 81 -4.76 6.00 8.48
CA ALA A 81 -3.32 6.22 8.61
C ALA A 81 -2.97 6.61 10.05
N SER A 82 -1.86 6.08 10.55
CA SER A 82 -1.40 6.36 11.91
C SER A 82 -0.07 7.11 11.94
N GLY A 83 0.55 7.36 10.79
CA GLY A 83 1.84 8.03 10.71
C GLY A 83 1.75 9.53 10.91
N GLU A 84 2.88 10.13 11.26
CA GLU A 84 2.99 11.59 11.42
C GLU A 84 2.98 12.32 10.08
N TYR A 85 3.46 11.66 9.04
CA TYR A 85 3.48 12.21 7.68
C TYR A 85 2.73 11.30 6.74
N LEU A 86 2.04 11.88 5.77
CA LEU A 86 1.31 11.16 4.74
C LEU A 86 1.97 11.41 3.40
N CYS A 87 2.09 10.35 2.59
CA CYS A 87 2.57 10.51 1.24
C CYS A 87 1.77 9.58 0.31
N ILE A 88 1.58 9.99 -0.92
CA ILE A 88 0.86 9.17 -1.90
C ILE A 88 1.87 8.28 -2.61
N TRP A 89 1.58 6.97 -2.65
CA TRP A 89 2.42 6.02 -3.38
C TRP A 89 1.52 5.04 -4.13
N ASN A 90 1.44 5.24 -5.43
CA ASN A 90 0.64 4.37 -6.29
C ASN A 90 1.38 3.06 -6.57
N ILE A 91 0.61 1.99 -6.80
CA ILE A 91 1.21 0.64 -6.99
C ILE A 91 2.15 0.60 -8.20
N ASP A 92 1.88 1.36 -9.25
CA ASP A 92 2.70 1.40 -10.45
C ASP A 92 3.84 2.42 -10.38
N ASP A 93 4.08 3.01 -9.21
CA ASP A 93 5.06 4.06 -9.00
C ASP A 93 6.26 3.50 -8.23
N LEU A 94 7.39 3.31 -8.90
CA LEU A 94 8.60 2.80 -8.27
C LEU A 94 9.41 3.93 -7.68
N ARG A 95 9.91 3.75 -6.47
CA ARG A 95 10.70 4.74 -5.76
C ARG A 95 12.12 4.28 -5.56
N THR A 96 13.04 5.24 -5.47
CA THR A 96 14.41 4.92 -5.09
C THR A 96 14.44 4.54 -3.60
N PRO A 97 15.42 3.70 -3.17
CA PRO A 97 15.45 3.21 -1.79
C PRO A 97 15.51 4.29 -0.72
N ASP A 98 16.02 5.46 -1.05
CA ASP A 98 16.20 6.56 -0.09
C ASP A 98 15.22 7.72 -0.27
N SER A 99 14.14 7.49 -1.04
CA SER A 99 13.17 8.57 -1.26
C SER A 99 12.07 8.61 -0.21
#